data_87853ae0ba8c56ae754dd1b72faccc77
#
_entry.id   87853ae0ba8c56ae754dd1b72faccc77
#
_cell.length_a   1.000
_cell.length_b   1.000
_cell.length_c   1.000
_cell.angle_alpha   90.00
_cell.angle_beta   90.00
_cell.angle_gamma   90.00
#
_symmetry.space_group_name_H-M   'P 1'
#
loop_
_entity.id
_entity.type
_entity.pdbx_description
1 polymer ?
#
loop_
_entity_poly.entity_id
_entity_poly.type
_entity_poly.pdbx_seq_one_letter_code
_entity_poly.pdbx_strand_id
1 'polypeptide(L)'
;LEEQDILDRSDVKQWYTQKGIALLSALIDELNVQGHKRLTIKENGDVFVTASGKQQPVDTIPDFPPRPAWEDLCVLAREDDIAAEVCNQELTVSWA
;
A
#
# COMPACT_ATOMS: atom_id res chain seq x y z
N LEU A 1 15.92 -20.80 -12.27
CA LEU A 1 15.59 -20.33 -12.02
C LEU A 1 15.17 -19.78 -11.24
N GLU A 2 15.08 -19.82 -11.09
CA GLU A 2 14.70 -19.34 -10.36
C GLU A 2 14.55 -18.16 -9.84
N GLU A 3 14.62 -17.60 -10.16
CA GLU A 3 14.57 -16.26 -9.80
C GLU A 3 13.24 -15.68 -9.82
N GLN A 4 12.38 -16.27 -10.48
CA GLN A 4 11.04 -15.75 -10.52
C GLN A 4 10.28 -16.01 -9.25
N ASP A 5 10.83 -16.82 -8.41
CA ASP A 5 10.22 -17.04 -7.12
C ASP A 5 10.42 -15.88 -6.19
N ILE A 6 11.28 -14.97 -6.57
CA ILE A 6 11.68 -13.90 -5.71
C ILE A 6 11.35 -12.58 -6.37
N LEU A 7 10.54 -11.79 -5.70
CA LEU A 7 10.35 -10.42 -6.10
C LEU A 7 11.51 -9.62 -5.58
N ASP A 8 12.41 -9.23 -6.44
CA ASP A 8 13.50 -8.39 -6.01
C ASP A 8 13.04 -6.93 -5.99
N ARG A 9 13.93 -6.05 -5.56
CA ARG A 9 13.59 -4.65 -5.43
C ARG A 9 13.23 -4.00 -6.75
N SER A 10 13.79 -4.50 -7.83
CA SER A 10 13.48 -3.94 -9.15
C SER A 10 12.05 -4.19 -9.53
N ASP A 11 11.53 -5.38 -9.23
CA ASP A 11 10.15 -5.70 -9.55
C ASP A 11 9.18 -4.86 -8.73
N VAL A 12 9.45 -4.73 -7.44
CA VAL A 12 8.61 -3.93 -6.55
C VAL A 12 8.65 -2.47 -6.95
N LYS A 13 9.84 -1.96 -7.24
CA LYS A 13 10.01 -0.58 -7.63
C LYS A 13 9.29 -0.29 -8.94
N GLN A 14 9.40 -1.22 -9.90
CA GLN A 14 8.74 -1.07 -11.18
C GLN A 14 7.22 -1.03 -11.00
N TRP A 15 6.68 -1.97 -10.23
CA TRP A 15 5.26 -1.98 -9.96
C TRP A 15 4.81 -0.68 -9.30
N TYR A 16 5.52 -0.25 -8.27
CA TYR A 16 5.18 0.96 -7.54
C TYR A 16 5.22 2.19 -8.43
N THR A 17 6.27 2.31 -9.23
CA THR A 17 6.44 3.48 -10.09
C THR A 17 5.40 3.52 -11.20
N GLN A 18 5.05 2.37 -11.75
CA GLN A 18 4.13 2.31 -12.88
C GLN A 18 2.67 2.29 -12.46
N LYS A 19 2.36 1.65 -11.34
CA LYS A 19 0.97 1.44 -10.93
C LYS A 19 0.70 1.86 -9.51
N GLY A 20 1.57 1.45 -8.59
CA GLY A 20 1.31 1.62 -7.17
C GLY A 20 1.14 3.05 -6.73
N ILE A 21 2.04 3.94 -7.16
CA ILE A 21 1.97 5.33 -6.73
C ILE A 21 0.70 6.00 -7.25
N ALA A 22 0.30 5.69 -8.49
CA ALA A 22 -0.92 6.26 -9.05
C ALA A 22 -2.14 5.79 -8.26
N LEU A 23 -2.19 4.51 -7.93
CA LEU A 23 -3.30 3.96 -7.16
C LEU A 23 -3.32 4.54 -5.75
N LEU A 24 -2.16 4.59 -5.08
CA LEU A 24 -2.08 5.14 -3.74
C LEU A 24 -2.42 6.62 -3.72
N SER A 25 -1.92 7.38 -4.66
CA SER A 25 -2.21 8.82 -4.72
C SER A 25 -3.70 9.07 -4.90
N ALA A 26 -4.34 8.30 -5.77
CA ALA A 26 -5.77 8.45 -5.99
C ALA A 26 -6.55 8.10 -4.73
N LEU A 27 -6.16 7.03 -4.05
CA LEU A 27 -6.83 6.63 -2.81
C LEU A 27 -6.61 7.67 -1.71
N ILE A 28 -5.39 8.17 -1.58
CA ILE A 28 -5.06 9.16 -0.57
C ILE A 28 -5.87 10.43 -0.80
N ASP A 29 -5.94 10.89 -2.04
CA ASP A 29 -6.70 12.09 -2.37
C ASP A 29 -8.18 11.91 -2.03
N GLU A 30 -8.74 10.78 -2.43
CA GLU A 30 -10.14 10.51 -2.16
C GLU A 30 -10.44 10.43 -0.67
N LEU A 31 -9.60 9.69 0.05
CA LEU A 31 -9.81 9.50 1.48
C LEU A 31 -9.53 10.79 2.26
N ASN A 32 -8.56 11.57 1.81
CA ASN A 32 -8.26 12.83 2.46
C ASN A 32 -9.44 13.80 2.38
N VAL A 33 -10.11 13.83 1.24
CA VAL A 33 -11.33 14.64 1.09
C VAL A 33 -12.41 14.20 2.06
N GLN A 34 -12.47 12.89 2.34
CA GLN A 34 -13.44 12.34 3.28
C GLN A 34 -13.03 12.51 4.74
N GLY A 35 -11.84 13.04 4.99
CA GLY A 35 -11.37 13.27 6.35
C GLY A 35 -10.51 12.17 6.93
N HIS A 36 -10.17 11.16 6.14
CA HIS A 36 -9.31 10.08 6.61
C HIS A 36 -7.85 10.48 6.52
N LYS A 37 -7.03 9.90 7.40
CA LYS A 37 -5.59 10.14 7.42
C LYS A 37 -4.79 8.87 7.31
N ARG A 38 -5.43 7.73 7.15
CA ARG A 38 -4.79 6.43 7.19
C ARG A 38 -5.62 5.41 6.43
N LEU A 39 -4.94 4.44 5.84
CA LEU A 39 -5.61 3.28 5.26
C LEU A 39 -4.80 2.04 5.59
N THR A 40 -5.44 0.88 5.46
CA THR A 40 -4.82 -0.40 5.72
C THR A 40 -5.00 -1.28 4.50
N ILE A 41 -3.92 -1.96 4.08
CA ILE A 41 -3.96 -2.85 2.92
C ILE A 41 -3.67 -4.26 3.42
N LYS A 42 -4.55 -5.20 3.09
CA LYS A 42 -4.38 -6.60 3.46
C LYS A 42 -3.46 -7.30 2.46
N GLU A 43 -3.10 -8.53 2.78
CA GLU A 43 -2.19 -9.31 1.93
C GLU A 43 -2.73 -9.51 0.53
N ASN A 44 -4.03 -9.59 0.39
CA ASN A 44 -4.65 -9.80 -0.92
C ASN A 44 -4.91 -8.51 -1.69
N GLY A 45 -4.48 -7.38 -1.15
CA GLY A 45 -4.64 -6.11 -1.81
C GLY A 45 -5.90 -5.33 -1.43
N ASP A 46 -6.75 -5.89 -0.58
CA ASP A 46 -7.95 -5.18 -0.14
C ASP A 46 -7.58 -3.99 0.72
N VAL A 47 -8.16 -2.85 0.41
CA VAL A 47 -7.89 -1.60 1.11
C VAL A 47 -9.06 -1.28 2.04
N PHE A 48 -8.73 -0.98 3.28
CA PHE A 48 -9.73 -0.66 4.31
C PHE A 48 -9.39 0.66 4.98
N VAL A 49 -10.41 1.33 5.48
CA VAL A 49 -10.22 2.49 6.35
C VAL A 49 -10.98 2.23 7.64
N THR A 50 -10.53 2.86 8.72
CA THR A 50 -11.20 2.77 10.00
C THR A 50 -12.12 3.97 10.15
N ALA A 51 -13.40 3.72 10.34
CA ALA A 51 -14.39 4.76 10.56
C ALA A 51 -15.27 4.32 11.71
N SER A 52 -15.41 5.18 12.71
CA SER A 52 -16.23 4.88 13.89
C SER A 52 -15.84 3.58 14.58
N GLY A 53 -14.53 3.32 14.60
CA GLY A 53 -14.01 2.12 15.26
C GLY A 53 -14.13 0.84 14.46
N LYS A 54 -14.58 0.91 13.22
CA LYS A 54 -14.75 -0.26 12.38
C LYS A 54 -14.00 -0.10 11.07
N GLN A 55 -13.46 -1.21 10.58
CA GLN A 55 -12.80 -1.22 9.27
C GLN A 55 -13.86 -1.37 8.18
N GLN A 56 -13.72 -0.54 7.16
CA GLN A 56 -14.63 -0.57 6.02
C GLN A 56 -13.82 -0.72 4.73
N PRO A 57 -14.22 -1.65 3.85
CA PRO A 57 -13.52 -1.79 2.58
C PRO A 57 -13.81 -0.60 1.68
N VAL A 58 -12.77 -0.10 1.02
CA VAL A 58 -12.92 1.04 0.12
C VAL A 58 -12.48 0.73 -1.29
N ASP A 59 -11.52 -0.21 -1.47
CA ASP A 59 -11.02 -0.52 -2.80
C ASP A 59 -10.19 -1.79 -2.73
N THR A 60 -9.69 -2.22 -3.88
CA THR A 60 -8.77 -3.35 -3.99
C THR A 60 -7.67 -2.96 -4.96
N ILE A 61 -6.43 -3.24 -4.58
CA ILE A 61 -5.28 -2.96 -5.43
C ILE A 61 -4.92 -4.24 -6.17
N PRO A 62 -5.04 -4.25 -7.52
CA PRO A 62 -4.68 -5.44 -8.29
C PRO A 62 -3.16 -5.63 -8.29
N ASP A 63 -2.73 -6.88 -8.32
CA ASP A 63 -1.32 -7.24 -8.40
C ASP A 63 -0.50 -6.67 -7.24
N PHE A 64 -1.13 -6.56 -6.07
CA PHE A 64 -0.43 -6.05 -4.90
C PHE A 64 0.74 -6.96 -4.55
N PRO A 65 1.92 -6.39 -4.26
CA PRO A 65 3.10 -7.21 -3.96
C PRO A 65 2.90 -8.10 -2.75
N PRO A 66 3.58 -9.25 -2.71
CA PRO A 66 3.48 -10.13 -1.54
C PRO A 66 4.17 -9.52 -0.34
N ARG A 67 3.83 -10.05 0.82
CA ARG A 67 4.32 -9.58 2.11
C ARG A 67 5.84 -9.36 2.18
N PRO A 68 6.66 -10.30 1.68
CA PRO A 68 8.11 -10.09 1.75
C PRO A 68 8.60 -8.82 1.05
N ALA A 69 7.83 -8.29 0.11
CA ALA A 69 8.21 -7.08 -0.62
C ALA A 69 7.73 -5.80 0.06
N TRP A 70 6.98 -5.90 1.16
CA TRP A 70 6.38 -4.72 1.78
C TRP A 70 7.42 -3.77 2.38
N GLU A 71 8.55 -4.29 2.84
CA GLU A 71 9.58 -3.42 3.38
C GLU A 71 10.14 -2.49 2.30
N ASP A 72 10.37 -3.04 1.11
CA ASP A 72 10.81 -2.22 0.00
C ASP A 72 9.73 -1.23 -0.41
N LEU A 73 8.48 -1.68 -0.36
CA LEU A 73 7.36 -0.81 -0.67
C LEU A 73 7.28 0.36 0.30
N CYS A 74 7.53 0.11 1.58
CA CYS A 74 7.55 1.17 2.59
C CYS A 74 8.64 2.20 2.30
N VAL A 75 9.82 1.74 1.88
CA VAL A 75 10.91 2.65 1.54
C VAL A 75 10.53 3.52 0.36
N LEU A 76 9.94 2.92 -0.66
CA LEU A 76 9.53 3.66 -1.85
C LEU A 76 8.46 4.69 -1.51
N ALA A 77 7.51 4.31 -0.66
CA ALA A 77 6.46 5.24 -0.25
C ALA A 77 7.03 6.43 0.51
N ARG A 78 8.03 6.20 1.35
CA ARG A 78 8.64 7.29 2.10
C ARG A 78 9.32 8.30 1.20
N GLU A 79 9.83 7.86 0.07
CA GLU A 79 10.44 8.77 -0.89
C GLU A 79 9.42 9.72 -1.48
N ASP A 80 8.14 9.36 -1.41
CA ASP A 80 7.04 10.20 -1.87
C ASP A 80 6.27 10.83 -0.70
N ASP A 81 6.91 10.90 0.46
CA ASP A 81 6.33 11.52 1.67
C ASP A 81 5.10 10.78 2.18
N ILE A 82 5.02 9.50 1.92
CA ILE A 82 3.94 8.64 2.39
C ILE A 82 4.49 7.74 3.49
N ALA A 83 3.90 7.78 4.68
CA ALA A 83 4.32 6.91 5.76
C ALA A 83 3.66 5.55 5.59
N ALA A 84 4.47 4.50 5.57
CA ALA A 84 3.97 3.14 5.43
C ALA A 84 4.66 2.25 6.43
N GLU A 85 3.90 1.38 7.08
CA GLU A 85 4.42 0.46 8.08
C GLU A 85 3.77 -0.89 7.93
N VAL A 86 4.56 -1.94 8.16
CA VAL A 86 4.02 -3.29 8.21
C VAL A 86 3.63 -3.59 9.65
N CYS A 87 2.38 -3.95 9.85
CA CYS A 87 1.86 -4.24 11.18
C CYS A 87 1.05 -5.52 11.11
N ASN A 88 1.52 -6.55 11.81
CA ASN A 88 0.91 -7.87 11.75
C ASN A 88 0.91 -8.36 10.30
N GLN A 89 -0.25 -8.57 9.72
CA GLN A 89 -0.37 -9.04 8.35
C GLN A 89 -0.97 -7.97 7.46
N GLU A 90 -0.76 -6.72 7.83
CA GLU A 90 -1.35 -5.60 7.14
C GLU A 90 -0.31 -4.53 6.89
N LEU A 91 -0.50 -3.79 5.81
CA LEU A 91 0.33 -2.63 5.52
C LEU A 91 -0.49 -1.40 5.82
N THR A 92 -0.01 -0.58 6.74
CA THR A 92 -0.70 0.66 7.11
C THR A 92 -0.03 1.82 6.43
N VAL A 93 -0.81 2.60 5.70
CA VAL A 93 -0.34 3.80 5.00
C VAL A 93 -1.01 5.00 5.64
N SER A 94 -0.23 6.02 5.94
CA SER A 94 -0.78 7.23 6.55
C SER A 94 -0.15 8.47 5.93
N TRP A 95 -0.88 9.59 6.07
CA TRP A 95 -0.43 10.88 5.54
C TRP A 95 -0.94 11.96 6.49
N ALA A 96 -0.27 13.09 6.49
CA ALA A 96 -0.65 14.17 7.41
C ALA A 96 -1.43 15.25 6.68
#